data_1cb68da3d0a0b8d44692c61981bdce89
#
_entry.id   1cb68da3d0a0b8d44692c61981bdce89
#
_cell.length_a   1.000
_cell.length_b   1.000
_cell.length_c   1.000
_cell.angle_alpha   90.00
_cell.angle_beta   90.00
_cell.angle_gamma   90.00
#
_symmetry.space_group_name_H-M   'P 1'
#
loop_
_entity.id
_entity.type
_entity.pdbx_description
1 polymer ?
#
loop_
_entity_poly.entity_id
_entity_poly.type
_entity_poly.pdbx_seq_one_letter_code
_entity_poly.pdbx_strand_id
1 'polypeptide(L)'
;MKKLLTVLTLLFMVSFNLFAQSYDELWKQVDVARGKDLPKTQLAVLKKIVSKAQKEKSYGNLLAAELLTSSLQTQISPDSVDTEKARLEKLCAKAEKTDKVLYAVYNCVLGKILDRDDTDGKVADSYFDKAMANPALLAGVQYSKYTPLI
;
A
#
# COMPACT_ATOMS: atom_id res chain seq x y z
N MET A 1 17.14 -35.39 -16.48
CA MET A 1 15.71 -35.07 -16.46
C MET A 1 15.11 -35.10 -15.05
N LYS A 2 15.30 -36.16 -14.23
CA LYS A 2 14.73 -36.22 -12.86
C LYS A 2 15.16 -35.06 -11.94
N LYS A 3 16.43 -34.63 -11.95
CA LYS A 3 16.97 -33.53 -11.14
C LYS A 3 16.37 -32.16 -11.55
N LEU A 4 16.10 -31.93 -12.83
CA LEU A 4 15.50 -30.72 -13.35
C LEU A 4 14.02 -30.60 -12.91
N LEU A 5 13.31 -31.73 -12.93
CA LEU A 5 11.90 -31.80 -12.48
C LEU A 5 11.80 -31.50 -10.98
N THR A 6 12.72 -32.02 -10.16
CA THR A 6 12.74 -31.77 -8.71
C THR A 6 13.02 -30.30 -8.37
N VAL A 7 13.94 -29.65 -9.10
CA VAL A 7 14.23 -28.21 -8.90
C VAL A 7 13.03 -27.35 -9.32
N LEU A 8 12.36 -27.70 -10.42
CA LEU A 8 11.17 -27.00 -10.89
C LEU A 8 10.00 -27.14 -9.88
N THR A 9 9.82 -28.33 -9.27
CA THR A 9 8.79 -28.57 -8.26
C THR A 9 9.09 -27.79 -6.96
N LEU A 10 10.37 -27.73 -6.53
CA LEU A 10 10.77 -26.92 -5.38
C LEU A 10 10.56 -25.42 -5.61
N LEU A 11 10.89 -24.90 -6.80
CA LEU A 11 10.63 -23.51 -7.17
C LEU A 11 9.13 -23.18 -7.16
N PHE A 12 8.29 -24.12 -7.60
CA PHE A 12 6.85 -23.95 -7.61
C PHE A 12 6.25 -23.92 -6.19
N MET A 13 6.77 -24.76 -5.27
CA MET A 13 6.32 -24.78 -3.86
C MET A 13 6.71 -23.52 -3.10
N VAL A 14 7.85 -22.89 -3.39
CA VAL A 14 8.26 -21.63 -2.74
C VAL A 14 7.36 -20.47 -3.19
N SER A 15 6.89 -20.48 -4.44
CA SER A 15 5.98 -19.44 -4.97
C SER A 15 4.58 -19.48 -4.36
N PHE A 16 4.08 -20.64 -3.93
CA PHE A 16 2.75 -20.77 -3.31
C PHE A 16 2.66 -20.26 -1.87
N ASN A 17 3.76 -20.32 -1.11
CA ASN A 17 3.75 -19.86 0.28
C ASN A 17 3.63 -18.33 0.44
N LEU A 18 3.96 -17.55 -0.57
CA LEU A 18 3.80 -16.08 -0.54
C LEU A 18 2.33 -15.62 -0.62
N PHE A 19 1.42 -16.47 -1.09
CA PHE A 19 -0.01 -16.18 -1.21
C PHE A 19 -0.87 -16.78 -0.10
N ALA A 20 -0.29 -17.65 0.74
CA ALA A 20 -1.03 -18.34 1.79
C ALA A 20 -1.20 -17.53 3.09
N GLN A 21 -0.39 -16.48 3.31
CA GLN A 21 -0.49 -15.69 4.53
C GLN A 21 -1.75 -14.82 4.53
N SER A 22 -2.52 -14.87 5.61
CA SER A 22 -3.66 -13.99 5.84
C SER A 22 -3.21 -12.55 6.09
N TYR A 23 -4.11 -11.57 5.91
CA TYR A 23 -3.81 -10.18 6.28
C TYR A 23 -3.52 -10.05 7.77
N ASP A 24 -4.24 -10.79 8.62
CA ASP A 24 -4.04 -10.76 10.07
C ASP A 24 -2.62 -11.21 10.46
N GLU A 25 -2.11 -12.26 9.82
CA GLU A 25 -0.73 -12.72 10.04
C GLU A 25 0.31 -11.71 9.56
N LEU A 26 0.08 -11.08 8.41
CA LEU A 26 0.97 -10.06 7.87
C LEU A 26 0.96 -8.81 8.76
N TRP A 27 -0.20 -8.32 9.17
CA TRP A 27 -0.30 -7.19 10.07
C TRP A 27 0.34 -7.47 11.44
N LYS A 28 0.16 -8.68 11.99
CA LYS A 28 0.85 -9.10 13.20
C LYS A 28 2.37 -9.05 13.05
N GLN A 29 2.92 -9.44 11.88
CA GLN A 29 4.36 -9.31 11.63
C GLN A 29 4.81 -7.85 11.57
N VAL A 30 3.99 -6.95 10.99
CA VAL A 30 4.25 -5.50 11.00
C VAL A 30 4.33 -5.00 12.43
N ASP A 31 3.38 -5.37 13.30
CA ASP A 31 3.35 -4.95 14.70
C ASP A 31 4.53 -5.51 15.51
N VAL A 32 4.90 -6.77 15.29
CA VAL A 32 6.10 -7.36 15.91
C VAL A 32 7.37 -6.63 15.49
N ALA A 33 7.50 -6.29 14.20
CA ALA A 33 8.64 -5.53 13.71
C ALA A 33 8.68 -4.11 14.28
N ARG A 34 7.51 -3.47 14.43
CA ARG A 34 7.37 -2.15 15.08
C ARG A 34 7.79 -2.20 16.52
N GLY A 35 7.31 -3.18 17.30
CA GLY A 35 7.64 -3.33 18.73
C GLY A 35 9.11 -3.63 19.00
N LYS A 36 9.85 -4.12 17.99
CA LYS A 36 11.30 -4.39 18.05
C LYS A 36 12.15 -3.28 17.42
N ASP A 37 11.54 -2.18 17.00
CA ASP A 37 12.21 -1.07 16.29
C ASP A 37 13.01 -1.56 15.06
N LEU A 38 12.36 -2.37 14.21
CA LEU A 38 12.96 -2.93 13.00
C LEU A 38 12.29 -2.37 11.73
N PRO A 39 12.52 -1.10 11.37
CA PRO A 39 11.80 -0.42 10.30
C PRO A 39 12.02 -1.06 8.92
N LYS A 40 13.21 -1.58 8.63
CA LYS A 40 13.48 -2.30 7.36
C LYS A 40 12.68 -3.60 7.24
N THR A 41 12.55 -4.35 8.35
CA THR A 41 11.72 -5.56 8.39
C THR A 41 10.24 -5.20 8.23
N GLN A 42 9.79 -4.14 8.90
CA GLN A 42 8.44 -3.61 8.77
C GLN A 42 8.11 -3.25 7.31
N LEU A 43 8.99 -2.52 6.62
CA LEU A 43 8.84 -2.21 5.20
C LEU A 43 8.77 -3.46 4.31
N ALA A 44 9.58 -4.48 4.60
CA ALA A 44 9.55 -5.72 3.83
C ALA A 44 8.20 -6.45 3.94
N VAL A 45 7.58 -6.43 5.11
CA VAL A 45 6.24 -7.03 5.32
C VAL A 45 5.16 -6.16 4.69
N LEU A 46 5.22 -4.83 4.83
CA LEU A 46 4.27 -3.90 4.20
C LEU A 46 4.25 -4.06 2.68
N LYS A 47 5.40 -4.25 2.03
CA LYS A 47 5.47 -4.55 0.58
C LYS A 47 4.72 -5.82 0.20
N LYS A 48 4.71 -6.86 1.06
CA LYS A 48 3.91 -8.06 0.83
C LYS A 48 2.42 -7.76 0.92
N ILE A 49 1.99 -6.96 1.91
CA ILE A 49 0.60 -6.53 2.07
C ILE A 49 0.16 -5.73 0.84
N VAL A 50 0.95 -4.75 0.41
CA VAL A 50 0.66 -3.93 -0.79
C VAL A 50 0.48 -4.83 -2.01
N SER A 51 1.43 -5.73 -2.28
CA SER A 51 1.37 -6.63 -3.44
C SER A 51 0.14 -7.55 -3.40
N LYS A 52 -0.20 -8.10 -2.23
CA LYS A 52 -1.38 -8.94 -2.04
C LYS A 52 -2.66 -8.12 -2.22
N ALA A 53 -2.75 -6.95 -1.59
CA ALA A 53 -3.91 -6.09 -1.60
C ALA A 53 -4.23 -5.52 -3.00
N GLN A 54 -3.22 -5.19 -3.79
CA GLN A 54 -3.39 -4.80 -5.19
C GLN A 54 -4.00 -5.93 -6.04
N LYS A 55 -3.54 -7.16 -5.86
CA LYS A 55 -4.05 -8.32 -6.61
C LYS A 55 -5.49 -8.68 -6.23
N GLU A 56 -5.79 -8.60 -4.94
CA GLU A 56 -7.09 -8.99 -4.38
C GLU A 56 -8.09 -7.84 -4.35
N LYS A 57 -7.68 -6.62 -4.77
CA LYS A 57 -8.46 -5.39 -4.67
C LYS A 57 -8.95 -5.11 -3.24
N SER A 58 -8.13 -5.44 -2.26
CA SER A 58 -8.38 -5.17 -0.85
C SER A 58 -7.94 -3.73 -0.52
N TYR A 59 -8.75 -2.77 -0.93
CA TYR A 59 -8.39 -1.34 -0.94
C TYR A 59 -8.10 -0.78 0.46
N GLY A 60 -8.80 -1.26 1.49
CA GLY A 60 -8.52 -0.85 2.87
C GLY A 60 -7.14 -1.30 3.35
N ASN A 61 -6.78 -2.59 3.11
CA ASN A 61 -5.44 -3.08 3.41
C ASN A 61 -4.37 -2.35 2.59
N LEU A 62 -4.68 -2.04 1.33
CA LEU A 62 -3.78 -1.29 0.46
C LEU A 62 -3.53 0.12 0.99
N LEU A 63 -4.60 0.86 1.31
CA LEU A 63 -4.50 2.22 1.86
C LEU A 63 -3.66 2.25 3.14
N ALA A 64 -3.98 1.37 4.10
CA ALA A 64 -3.25 1.30 5.37
C ALA A 64 -1.76 0.94 5.15
N ALA A 65 -1.46 -0.02 4.28
CA ALA A 65 -0.09 -0.44 4.01
C ALA A 65 0.72 0.62 3.24
N GLU A 66 0.13 1.32 2.29
CA GLU A 66 0.78 2.41 1.56
C GLU A 66 1.07 3.61 2.46
N LEU A 67 0.11 4.02 3.30
CA LEU A 67 0.31 5.10 4.29
C LEU A 67 1.47 4.80 5.23
N LEU A 68 1.53 3.57 5.78
CA LEU A 68 2.63 3.17 6.65
C LEU A 68 3.96 3.04 5.89
N THR A 69 3.95 2.52 4.68
CA THR A 69 5.16 2.41 3.83
C THR A 69 5.76 3.79 3.59
N SER A 70 4.95 4.73 3.12
CA SER A 70 5.40 6.09 2.83
C SER A 70 5.89 6.81 4.09
N SER A 71 5.17 6.68 5.21
CA SER A 71 5.59 7.25 6.49
C SER A 71 6.93 6.70 6.96
N LEU A 72 7.15 5.38 6.89
CA LEU A 72 8.41 4.76 7.28
C LEU A 72 9.57 5.12 6.35
N GLN A 73 9.33 5.19 5.05
CA GLN A 73 10.36 5.57 4.08
C GLN A 73 10.85 6.99 4.33
N THR A 74 9.93 7.94 4.51
CA THR A 74 10.28 9.34 4.81
C THR A 74 10.92 9.51 6.18
N GLN A 75 10.58 8.65 7.16
CA GLN A 75 11.22 8.65 8.47
C GLN A 75 12.66 8.13 8.42
N ILE A 76 12.91 7.07 7.63
CA ILE A 76 14.25 6.47 7.48
C ILE A 76 15.16 7.36 6.63
N SER A 77 14.61 7.99 5.61
CA SER A 77 15.31 8.84 4.66
C SER A 77 14.45 10.05 4.31
N PRO A 78 14.60 11.18 5.02
CA PRO A 78 13.82 12.40 4.74
C PRO A 78 13.90 12.86 3.29
N ASP A 79 15.05 12.68 2.64
CA ASP A 79 15.26 13.02 1.21
C ASP A 79 14.46 12.13 0.23
N SER A 80 13.78 11.10 0.74
CA SER A 80 12.97 10.20 -0.11
C SER A 80 11.58 10.73 -0.45
N VAL A 81 11.15 11.86 0.08
CA VAL A 81 9.81 12.43 -0.13
C VAL A 81 9.52 12.61 -1.62
N ASP A 82 10.42 13.23 -2.37
CA ASP A 82 10.25 13.45 -3.81
C ASP A 82 10.21 12.15 -4.60
N THR A 83 11.04 11.17 -4.21
CA THR A 83 11.05 9.84 -4.84
C THR A 83 9.73 9.12 -4.60
N GLU A 84 9.21 9.20 -3.38
CA GLU A 84 7.96 8.55 -2.98
C GLU A 84 6.76 9.24 -3.65
N LYS A 85 6.77 10.56 -3.73
CA LYS A 85 5.79 11.35 -4.48
C LYS A 85 5.76 10.91 -5.94
N ALA A 86 6.90 10.88 -6.62
CA ALA A 86 6.99 10.48 -8.03
C ALA A 86 6.50 9.04 -8.25
N ARG A 87 6.79 8.11 -7.31
CA ARG A 87 6.28 6.75 -7.35
C ARG A 87 4.75 6.71 -7.30
N LEU A 88 4.16 7.42 -6.38
CA LEU A 88 2.71 7.46 -6.18
C LEU A 88 1.99 8.18 -7.32
N GLU A 89 2.53 9.27 -7.84
CA GLU A 89 1.99 9.97 -9.02
C GLU A 89 1.92 9.05 -10.24
N LYS A 90 2.96 8.24 -10.46
CA LYS A 90 2.96 7.22 -11.53
C LYS A 90 1.88 6.16 -11.32
N LEU A 91 1.65 5.73 -10.08
CA LEU A 91 0.59 4.79 -9.73
C LEU A 91 -0.80 5.42 -9.91
N CYS A 92 -0.99 6.68 -9.52
CA CYS A 92 -2.21 7.44 -9.78
C CYS A 92 -2.53 7.52 -11.26
N ALA A 93 -1.58 7.93 -12.09
CA ALA A 93 -1.78 8.06 -13.54
C ALA A 93 -2.20 6.74 -14.20
N LYS A 94 -1.67 5.61 -13.72
CA LYS A 94 -2.08 4.28 -14.18
C LYS A 94 -3.48 3.93 -13.69
N ALA A 95 -3.79 4.17 -12.42
CA ALA A 95 -5.05 3.83 -11.80
C ALA A 95 -6.22 4.68 -12.33
N GLU A 96 -5.96 5.94 -12.67
CA GLU A 96 -6.97 6.87 -13.19
C GLU A 96 -7.79 6.28 -14.35
N LYS A 97 -7.14 5.51 -15.23
CA LYS A 97 -7.77 4.91 -16.41
C LYS A 97 -8.33 3.50 -16.17
N THR A 98 -7.90 2.82 -15.11
CA THR A 98 -8.16 1.39 -14.94
C THR A 98 -8.97 1.05 -13.70
N ASP A 99 -8.85 1.84 -12.63
CA ASP A 99 -9.50 1.54 -11.35
C ASP A 99 -9.66 2.82 -10.51
N LYS A 100 -10.89 3.35 -10.48
CA LYS A 100 -11.20 4.62 -9.80
C LYS A 100 -11.04 4.55 -8.28
N VAL A 101 -11.24 3.38 -7.66
CA VAL A 101 -11.01 3.20 -6.22
C VAL A 101 -9.51 3.21 -5.94
N LEU A 102 -8.72 2.53 -6.76
CA LEU A 102 -7.26 2.55 -6.64
C LEU A 102 -6.68 3.96 -6.86
N TYR A 103 -7.26 4.72 -7.80
CA TYR A 103 -6.92 6.11 -8.02
C TYR A 103 -7.18 6.96 -6.77
N ALA A 104 -8.34 6.78 -6.12
CA ALA A 104 -8.67 7.46 -4.88
C ALA A 104 -7.69 7.10 -3.75
N VAL A 105 -7.36 5.82 -3.59
CA VAL A 105 -6.39 5.33 -2.59
C VAL A 105 -5.03 6.03 -2.75
N TYR A 106 -4.47 6.04 -3.95
CA TYR A 106 -3.16 6.67 -4.16
C TYR A 106 -3.18 8.19 -4.01
N ASN A 107 -4.25 8.87 -4.40
CA ASN A 107 -4.40 10.30 -4.14
C ASN A 107 -4.50 10.59 -2.65
N CYS A 108 -5.22 9.77 -1.87
CA CYS A 108 -5.27 9.92 -0.41
C CYS A 108 -3.87 9.78 0.22
N VAL A 109 -3.06 8.80 -0.22
CA VAL A 109 -1.69 8.63 0.28
C VAL A 109 -0.81 9.82 -0.10
N LEU A 110 -0.93 10.33 -1.34
CA LEU A 110 -0.20 11.53 -1.78
C LEU A 110 -0.57 12.76 -0.96
N GLY A 111 -1.85 13.02 -0.76
CA GLY A 111 -2.31 14.10 0.09
C GLY A 111 -1.70 14.01 1.49
N LYS A 112 -1.69 12.81 2.08
CA LYS A 112 -1.16 12.60 3.43
C LYS A 112 0.36 12.79 3.55
N ILE A 113 1.13 12.45 2.52
CA ILE A 113 2.59 12.67 2.50
C ILE A 113 2.90 14.16 2.40
N LEU A 114 2.17 14.87 1.53
CA LEU A 114 2.42 16.28 1.25
C LEU A 114 1.86 17.21 2.33
N ASP A 115 0.82 16.81 3.04
CA ASP A 115 0.23 17.53 4.17
C ASP A 115 1.25 17.90 5.27
N ARG A 116 2.36 17.17 5.37
CA ARG A 116 3.40 17.41 6.39
C ARG A 116 4.24 18.66 6.11
N ASP A 117 4.44 19.01 4.84
CA ASP A 117 5.36 20.07 4.40
C ASP A 117 4.60 21.22 3.71
N ASP A 118 3.28 21.08 3.55
CA ASP A 118 2.41 22.04 2.88
C ASP A 118 1.87 23.05 3.89
N THR A 119 2.54 24.18 4.02
CA THR A 119 2.22 25.21 5.02
C THR A 119 0.87 25.89 4.82
N ASP A 120 0.30 25.87 3.62
CA ASP A 120 -1.02 26.43 3.30
C ASP A 120 -2.09 25.38 2.92
N GLY A 121 -1.73 24.11 2.96
CA GLY A 121 -2.61 22.97 2.73
C GLY A 121 -3.10 22.76 1.30
N LYS A 122 -2.84 23.69 0.39
CA LYS A 122 -3.46 23.70 -0.95
C LYS A 122 -3.04 22.55 -1.85
N VAL A 123 -1.79 22.13 -1.74
CA VAL A 123 -1.27 21.02 -2.55
C VAL A 123 -1.85 19.71 -2.05
N ALA A 124 -1.84 19.48 -0.73
CA ALA A 124 -2.42 18.31 -0.10
C ALA A 124 -3.93 18.23 -0.37
N ASP A 125 -4.66 19.33 -0.21
CA ASP A 125 -6.10 19.42 -0.47
C ASP A 125 -6.46 19.02 -1.91
N SER A 126 -5.67 19.44 -2.89
CA SER A 126 -5.86 19.05 -4.29
C SER A 126 -5.85 17.53 -4.50
N TYR A 127 -5.03 16.80 -3.74
CA TYR A 127 -5.00 15.34 -3.80
C TYR A 127 -6.15 14.71 -3.01
N PHE A 128 -6.55 15.29 -1.88
CA PHE A 128 -7.72 14.83 -1.14
C PHE A 128 -9.01 15.04 -1.93
N ASP A 129 -9.17 16.16 -2.63
CA ASP A 129 -10.29 16.40 -3.55
C ASP A 129 -10.37 15.34 -4.65
N LYS A 130 -9.23 14.98 -5.26
CA LYS A 130 -9.19 13.88 -6.25
C LYS A 130 -9.54 12.53 -5.63
N ALA A 131 -9.08 12.27 -4.40
CA ALA A 131 -9.43 11.04 -3.68
C ALA A 131 -10.93 10.95 -3.41
N MET A 132 -11.57 12.06 -3.09
CA MET A 132 -13.00 12.16 -2.73
C MET A 132 -13.91 12.51 -3.91
N ALA A 133 -13.42 12.54 -5.14
CA ALA A 133 -14.19 12.93 -6.32
C ALA A 133 -15.43 12.05 -6.58
N ASN A 134 -15.47 10.83 -6.06
CA ASN A 134 -16.62 9.93 -6.17
C ASN A 134 -16.92 9.24 -4.83
N PRO A 135 -17.51 9.95 -3.87
CA PRO A 135 -17.75 9.40 -2.54
C PRO A 135 -18.76 8.23 -2.54
N ALA A 136 -19.72 8.23 -3.44
CA ALA A 136 -20.70 7.13 -3.56
C ALA A 136 -20.04 5.81 -3.96
N LEU A 137 -19.01 5.86 -4.82
CA LEU A 137 -18.21 4.68 -5.16
C LEU A 137 -17.42 4.17 -3.96
N LEU A 138 -16.82 5.07 -3.20
CA LEU A 138 -15.97 4.72 -2.05
C LEU A 138 -16.79 4.19 -0.87
N ALA A 139 -18.02 4.69 -0.67
CA ALA A 139 -18.93 4.20 0.37
C ALA A 139 -19.29 2.72 0.20
N GLY A 140 -19.27 2.20 -1.03
CA GLY A 140 -19.49 0.79 -1.33
C GLY A 140 -18.25 -0.11 -1.12
N VAL A 141 -17.09 0.47 -0.80
CA VAL A 141 -15.83 -0.25 -0.63
C VAL A 141 -15.52 -0.47 0.84
N GLN A 142 -15.19 -1.69 1.22
CA GLN A 142 -14.82 -2.00 2.60
C GLN A 142 -13.36 -1.61 2.88
N TYR A 143 -13.15 -0.82 3.93
CA TYR A 143 -11.82 -0.59 4.52
C TYR A 143 -11.38 -1.80 5.33
N SER A 144 -12.26 -2.32 6.16
CA SER A 144 -12.06 -3.53 6.96
C SER A 144 -13.33 -4.38 6.93
N LYS A 145 -13.33 -5.52 7.63
CA LYS A 145 -14.51 -6.39 7.76
C LYS A 145 -15.76 -5.65 8.27
N TYR A 146 -15.59 -4.58 9.03
CA TYR A 146 -16.67 -3.87 9.72
C TYR A 146 -16.83 -2.40 9.33
N THR A 147 -15.91 -1.85 8.55
CA THR A 147 -15.83 -0.41 8.26
C THR A 147 -15.75 -0.17 6.76
N PRO A 148 -16.62 0.69 6.18
CA PRO A 148 -16.46 1.13 4.81
C PRO A 148 -15.15 1.95 4.65
N LEU A 149 -14.73 2.20 3.41
CA LEU A 149 -13.53 2.97 3.11
C LEU A 149 -13.69 4.45 3.48
N ILE A 150 -14.92 4.95 3.37
CA ILE A 150 -15.37 6.28 3.83
C ILE A 150 -16.73 6.17 4.50
#